data_73e9c15a0973a766d73e100d8b4d2b4a
#
_entry.id   73e9c15a0973a766d73e100d8b4d2b4a
#
_cell.length_a   1.000
_cell.length_b   1.000
_cell.length_c   1.000
_cell.angle_alpha   90.00
_cell.angle_beta   90.00
_cell.angle_gamma   90.00
#
_symmetry.space_group_name_H-M   'P 1'
#
loop_
_entity.id
_entity.type
_entity.pdbx_description
1 polymer ?
#
loop_
_entity_poly.entity_id
_entity_poly.type
_entity_poly.pdbx_seq_one_letter_code
_entity_poly.pdbx_strand_id
1 'polypeptide(L)'
;MKNIILIFAIALLASCQQEKIGYVDNVKLMDEYQQKIDVESKFKVKADALAKTRDSISQAFQFEAQAFQAKAQSMSQTKAQEEYAAMQQRGQIIGQQLQQQDQQLQMEGQTEMDSIVSVVKKEIKAYGESKGYSYILGGGDGGSVLYGKDANDLTDEIVKLLNDKYKK
;
A
#
# COMPACT_ATOMS: atom_id res chain seq x y z
N MET A 1 -2.24 59.41 -30.67
CA MET A 1 -2.64 58.10 -31.15
C MET A 1 -1.46 57.12 -31.24
N LYS A 2 -0.28 57.50 -31.75
CA LYS A 2 0.91 56.62 -31.84
C LYS A 2 1.39 56.06 -30.46
N ASN A 3 1.32 56.83 -29.38
CA ASN A 3 1.78 56.36 -28.06
C ASN A 3 0.78 55.37 -27.38
N ILE A 4 -0.50 55.43 -27.70
CA ILE A 4 -1.51 54.50 -27.16
C ILE A 4 -1.37 53.15 -27.85
N ILE A 5 -1.01 53.08 -29.14
CA ILE A 5 -0.77 51.84 -29.86
C ILE A 5 0.48 51.15 -29.31
N LEU A 6 1.51 51.89 -28.96
CA LEU A 6 2.77 51.35 -28.36
C LEU A 6 2.51 50.69 -27.00
N ILE A 7 1.69 51.31 -26.15
CA ILE A 7 1.32 50.73 -24.82
C ILE A 7 0.49 49.47 -24.98
N PHE A 8 -0.39 49.42 -25.95
CA PHE A 8 -1.21 48.22 -26.21
C PHE A 8 -0.37 47.07 -26.80
N ALA A 9 0.64 47.34 -27.63
CA ALA A 9 1.58 46.33 -28.13
C ALA A 9 2.48 45.74 -27.06
N ILE A 10 2.86 46.49 -26.04
CA ILE A 10 3.68 46.00 -24.90
C ILE A 10 2.83 45.11 -23.96
N ALA A 11 1.54 45.43 -23.80
CA ALA A 11 0.62 44.58 -23.01
C ALA A 11 0.36 43.19 -23.63
N LEU A 12 0.45 43.05 -24.95
CA LEU A 12 0.31 41.75 -25.62
C LEU A 12 1.54 40.85 -25.48
N LEU A 13 2.72 41.37 -25.21
CA LEU A 13 3.96 40.60 -25.03
C LEU A 13 4.07 40.01 -23.59
N ALA A 14 3.31 40.52 -22.64
CA ALA A 14 3.29 40.01 -21.25
C ALA A 14 2.40 38.77 -21.07
N SER A 15 1.69 38.31 -22.10
CA SER A 15 0.73 37.20 -21.99
C SER A 15 1.31 35.80 -22.23
N CYS A 16 2.63 35.63 -22.38
CA CYS A 16 3.25 34.32 -22.42
C CYS A 16 3.47 33.84 -20.96
N GLN A 17 2.41 33.43 -20.27
CA GLN A 17 2.57 32.65 -19.03
C GLN A 17 3.21 31.31 -19.42
N GLN A 18 4.50 31.19 -19.12
CA GLN A 18 5.21 29.93 -19.24
C GLN A 18 4.54 28.92 -18.30
N GLU A 19 3.93 27.88 -18.87
CA GLU A 19 3.31 26.84 -18.06
C GLU A 19 4.34 26.20 -17.11
N LYS A 20 4.00 26.17 -15.85
CA LYS A 20 4.84 25.58 -14.83
C LYS A 20 4.54 24.08 -14.74
N ILE A 21 5.50 23.26 -15.14
CA ILE A 21 5.40 21.81 -15.13
C ILE A 21 6.45 21.26 -14.15
N GLY A 22 6.02 20.36 -13.26
CA GLY A 22 6.89 19.59 -12.40
C GLY A 22 6.67 18.09 -12.56
N TYR A 23 7.53 17.31 -11.94
CA TYR A 23 7.34 15.88 -11.83
C TYR A 23 7.73 15.37 -10.44
N VAL A 24 7.22 14.17 -10.10
CA VAL A 24 7.51 13.48 -8.86
C VAL A 24 7.89 12.05 -9.19
N ASP A 25 9.03 11.58 -8.70
CA ASP A 25 9.37 10.16 -8.74
C ASP A 25 8.47 9.40 -7.77
N ASN A 26 7.52 8.65 -8.34
CA ASN A 26 6.51 7.93 -7.57
C ASN A 26 7.11 6.83 -6.69
N VAL A 27 8.19 6.18 -7.15
CA VAL A 27 8.85 5.10 -6.41
C VAL A 27 9.55 5.68 -5.19
N LYS A 28 10.42 6.68 -5.41
CA LYS A 28 11.13 7.36 -4.34
C LYS A 28 10.17 7.99 -3.33
N LEU A 29 9.11 8.66 -3.80
CA LEU A 29 8.10 9.27 -2.93
C LEU A 29 7.47 8.21 -2.01
N MET A 30 7.02 7.08 -2.57
CA MET A 30 6.38 6.03 -1.79
C MET A 30 7.37 5.34 -0.84
N ASP A 31 8.64 5.20 -1.22
CA ASP A 31 9.65 4.58 -0.36
C ASP A 31 10.07 5.46 0.81
N GLU A 32 9.99 6.79 0.67
CA GLU A 32 10.36 7.75 1.70
C GLU A 32 9.16 8.30 2.51
N TYR A 33 7.92 7.96 2.11
CA TYR A 33 6.72 8.41 2.84
C TYR A 33 6.51 7.62 4.12
N GLN A 34 6.65 8.28 5.28
CA GLN A 34 6.63 7.65 6.59
C GLN A 34 5.34 6.88 6.89
N GLN A 35 4.17 7.41 6.49
CA GLN A 35 2.91 6.70 6.69
C GLN A 35 2.87 5.35 5.97
N LYS A 36 3.42 5.28 4.74
CA LYS A 36 3.52 4.02 4.00
C LYS A 36 4.45 3.04 4.71
N ILE A 37 5.60 3.51 5.18
CA ILE A 37 6.57 2.69 5.92
C ILE A 37 5.94 2.12 7.19
N ASP A 38 5.23 2.94 7.96
CA ASP A 38 4.57 2.52 9.19
C ASP A 38 3.46 1.49 8.93
N VAL A 39 2.67 1.69 7.87
CA VAL A 39 1.63 0.75 7.45
C VAL A 39 2.23 -0.58 7.03
N GLU A 40 3.27 -0.59 6.21
CA GLU A 40 3.97 -1.82 5.82
C GLU A 40 4.53 -2.57 7.02
N SER A 41 5.15 -1.86 7.95
CA SER A 41 5.67 -2.44 9.19
C SER A 41 4.56 -3.08 10.04
N LYS A 42 3.43 -2.38 10.20
CA LYS A 42 2.22 -2.89 10.89
C LYS A 42 1.71 -4.19 10.26
N PHE A 43 1.59 -4.22 8.92
CA PHE A 43 1.11 -5.41 8.22
C PHE A 43 2.11 -6.56 8.24
N LYS A 44 3.42 -6.27 8.19
CA LYS A 44 4.46 -7.28 8.40
C LYS A 44 4.32 -7.95 9.77
N VAL A 45 4.14 -7.18 10.84
CA VAL A 45 3.94 -7.74 12.18
C VAL A 45 2.69 -8.63 12.25
N LYS A 46 1.57 -8.19 11.64
CA LYS A 46 0.33 -9.00 11.56
C LYS A 46 0.56 -10.30 10.77
N ALA A 47 1.25 -10.25 9.64
CA ALA A 47 1.56 -11.42 8.82
C ALA A 47 2.46 -12.42 9.57
N ASP A 48 3.50 -11.93 10.25
CA ASP A 48 4.39 -12.76 11.07
C ASP A 48 3.65 -13.43 12.23
N ALA A 49 2.71 -12.72 12.88
CA ALA A 49 1.86 -13.28 13.93
C ALA A 49 0.91 -14.36 13.39
N LEU A 50 0.31 -14.13 12.22
CA LEU A 50 -0.56 -15.11 11.57
C LEU A 50 0.23 -16.37 11.16
N ALA A 51 1.44 -16.20 10.63
CA ALA A 51 2.33 -17.32 10.29
C ALA A 51 2.66 -18.16 11.52
N LYS A 52 3.04 -17.53 12.65
CA LYS A 52 3.29 -18.23 13.94
C LYS A 52 2.06 -18.99 14.44
N THR A 53 0.88 -18.38 14.30
CA THR A 53 -0.39 -19.02 14.69
C THR A 53 -0.63 -20.27 13.84
N ARG A 54 -0.42 -20.17 12.53
CA ARG A 54 -0.53 -21.30 11.59
C ARG A 54 0.41 -22.43 11.93
N ASP A 55 1.69 -22.12 12.22
CA ASP A 55 2.68 -23.10 12.60
C ASP A 55 2.29 -23.83 13.90
N SER A 56 1.84 -23.07 14.91
CA SER A 56 1.38 -23.64 16.17
C SER A 56 0.18 -24.56 16.00
N ILE A 57 -0.80 -24.17 15.19
CA ILE A 57 -1.98 -25.00 14.87
C ILE A 57 -1.57 -26.26 14.12
N SER A 58 -0.67 -26.13 13.13
CA SER A 58 -0.16 -27.29 12.36
C SER A 58 0.55 -28.29 13.26
N GLN A 59 1.41 -27.83 14.16
CA GLN A 59 2.09 -28.68 15.13
C GLN A 59 1.10 -29.38 16.09
N ALA A 60 0.14 -28.62 16.63
CA ALA A 60 -0.89 -29.19 17.51
C ALA A 60 -1.70 -30.27 16.80
N PHE A 61 -2.08 -30.04 15.54
CA PHE A 61 -2.81 -31.01 14.74
C PHE A 61 -1.99 -32.27 14.41
N GLN A 62 -0.68 -32.12 14.17
CA GLN A 62 0.24 -33.25 13.98
C GLN A 62 0.34 -34.11 15.24
N PHE A 63 0.47 -33.49 16.42
CA PHE A 63 0.47 -34.23 17.69
C PHE A 63 -0.83 -34.96 17.95
N GLU A 64 -1.95 -34.32 17.65
CA GLU A 64 -3.27 -34.95 17.77
C GLU A 64 -3.42 -36.16 16.85
N ALA A 65 -2.98 -36.05 15.58
CA ALA A 65 -2.98 -37.14 14.64
C ALA A 65 -2.12 -38.33 15.10
N GLN A 66 -0.93 -38.07 15.67
CA GLN A 66 -0.06 -39.12 16.25
C GLN A 66 -0.71 -39.77 17.47
N ALA A 67 -1.31 -38.98 18.36
CA ALA A 67 -2.02 -39.51 19.52
C ALA A 67 -3.23 -40.37 19.12
N PHE A 68 -3.95 -39.94 18.10
CA PHE A 68 -5.06 -40.74 17.54
C PHE A 68 -4.56 -42.06 16.98
N GLN A 69 -3.48 -42.10 16.21
CA GLN A 69 -2.90 -43.34 15.67
C GLN A 69 -2.55 -44.33 16.77
N ALA A 70 -1.98 -43.86 17.88
CA ALA A 70 -1.64 -44.70 19.04
C ALA A 70 -2.89 -45.28 19.72
N LYS A 71 -3.98 -44.50 19.83
CA LYS A 71 -5.24 -44.95 20.46
C LYS A 71 -6.09 -45.82 19.54
N ALA A 72 -6.08 -45.61 18.23
CA ALA A 72 -6.93 -46.28 17.27
C ALA A 72 -6.80 -47.80 17.35
N GLN A 73 -5.62 -48.34 17.65
CA GLN A 73 -5.37 -49.78 17.80
C GLN A 73 -6.13 -50.41 18.98
N SER A 74 -6.50 -49.64 19.97
CA SER A 74 -7.22 -50.09 21.18
C SER A 74 -8.73 -49.77 21.14
N MET A 75 -9.19 -49.09 20.09
CA MET A 75 -10.61 -48.71 19.93
C MET A 75 -11.41 -49.72 19.13
N SER A 76 -12.74 -49.70 19.32
CA SER A 76 -13.64 -50.35 18.35
C SER A 76 -13.55 -49.66 17.00
N GLN A 77 -13.74 -50.43 15.92
CA GLN A 77 -13.71 -49.95 14.55
C GLN A 77 -14.65 -48.75 14.32
N THR A 78 -15.86 -48.82 14.85
CA THR A 78 -16.83 -47.73 14.75
C THR A 78 -16.32 -46.45 15.39
N LYS A 79 -15.79 -46.53 16.64
CA LYS A 79 -15.29 -45.38 17.36
C LYS A 79 -14.04 -44.77 16.71
N ALA A 80 -13.16 -45.60 16.16
CA ALA A 80 -12.01 -45.13 15.41
C ALA A 80 -12.40 -44.35 14.16
N GLN A 81 -13.44 -44.84 13.43
CA GLN A 81 -13.96 -44.13 12.25
C GLN A 81 -14.62 -42.79 12.60
N GLU A 82 -15.39 -42.72 13.70
CA GLU A 82 -16.04 -41.49 14.14
C GLU A 82 -14.99 -40.44 14.57
N GLU A 83 -13.98 -40.82 15.36
CA GLU A 83 -12.92 -39.90 15.80
C GLU A 83 -12.07 -39.42 14.60
N TYR A 84 -11.78 -40.29 13.65
CA TYR A 84 -11.07 -39.90 12.42
C TYR A 84 -11.85 -38.89 11.58
N ALA A 85 -13.15 -39.15 11.39
CA ALA A 85 -14.04 -38.25 10.64
C ALA A 85 -14.13 -36.85 11.32
N ALA A 86 -14.25 -36.84 12.68
CA ALA A 86 -14.27 -35.61 13.43
C ALA A 86 -12.95 -34.84 13.32
N MET A 87 -11.80 -35.53 13.35
CA MET A 87 -10.49 -34.92 13.17
C MET A 87 -10.34 -34.31 11.77
N GLN A 88 -10.77 -35.04 10.71
CA GLN A 88 -10.76 -34.51 9.33
C GLN A 88 -11.63 -33.27 9.19
N GLN A 89 -12.85 -33.30 9.73
CA GLN A 89 -13.75 -32.15 9.69
C GLN A 89 -13.14 -30.93 10.39
N ARG A 90 -12.52 -31.13 11.55
CA ARG A 90 -11.82 -30.06 12.27
C ARG A 90 -10.66 -29.48 11.48
N GLY A 91 -9.87 -30.33 10.81
CA GLY A 91 -8.78 -29.90 9.94
C GLY A 91 -9.28 -29.03 8.76
N GLN A 92 -10.42 -29.40 8.17
CA GLN A 92 -11.03 -28.59 7.11
C GLN A 92 -11.50 -27.22 7.62
N ILE A 93 -12.17 -27.17 8.77
CA ILE A 93 -12.63 -25.91 9.39
C ILE A 93 -11.44 -25.00 9.71
N ILE A 94 -10.40 -25.54 10.31
CA ILE A 94 -9.17 -24.80 10.63
C ILE A 94 -8.54 -24.25 9.32
N GLY A 95 -8.42 -25.10 8.28
CA GLY A 95 -7.87 -24.65 6.99
C GLY A 95 -8.65 -23.51 6.37
N GLN A 96 -9.99 -23.60 6.39
CA GLN A 96 -10.86 -22.52 5.90
C GLN A 96 -10.71 -21.24 6.73
N GLN A 97 -10.64 -21.34 8.05
CA GLN A 97 -10.48 -20.19 8.93
C GLN A 97 -9.14 -19.48 8.69
N LEU A 98 -8.05 -20.23 8.55
CA LEU A 98 -6.73 -19.65 8.25
C LEU A 98 -6.73 -18.97 6.88
N GLN A 99 -7.35 -19.57 5.87
CA GLN A 99 -7.49 -18.97 4.55
C GLN A 99 -8.29 -17.66 4.60
N GLN A 100 -9.39 -17.62 5.36
CA GLN A 100 -10.16 -16.39 5.54
C GLN A 100 -9.35 -15.29 6.22
N GLN A 101 -8.55 -15.63 7.24
CA GLN A 101 -7.68 -14.66 7.91
C GLN A 101 -6.61 -14.10 6.98
N ASP A 102 -6.01 -14.93 6.11
CA ASP A 102 -5.07 -14.47 5.08
C ASP A 102 -5.73 -13.49 4.11
N GLN A 103 -6.90 -13.84 3.60
CA GLN A 103 -7.65 -12.99 2.68
C GLN A 103 -8.03 -11.66 3.33
N GLN A 104 -8.47 -11.70 4.59
CA GLN A 104 -8.81 -10.50 5.33
C GLN A 104 -7.59 -9.59 5.51
N LEU A 105 -6.43 -10.16 5.89
CA LEU A 105 -5.19 -9.40 6.06
C LEU A 105 -4.74 -8.74 4.75
N GLN A 106 -4.86 -9.45 3.62
CA GLN A 106 -4.54 -8.91 2.30
C GLN A 106 -5.49 -7.76 1.92
N MET A 107 -6.80 -7.93 2.14
CA MET A 107 -7.79 -6.88 1.84
C MET A 107 -7.57 -5.63 2.71
N GLU A 108 -7.30 -5.80 4.00
CA GLU A 108 -6.97 -4.70 4.90
C GLU A 108 -5.72 -3.95 4.41
N GLY A 109 -4.65 -4.69 4.05
CA GLY A 109 -3.41 -4.10 3.53
C GLY A 109 -3.63 -3.31 2.24
N GLN A 110 -4.41 -3.86 1.30
CA GLN A 110 -4.75 -3.17 0.06
C GLN A 110 -5.56 -1.89 0.33
N THR A 111 -6.55 -1.96 1.20
CA THR A 111 -7.38 -0.80 1.56
C THR A 111 -6.56 0.33 2.17
N GLU A 112 -5.65 -0.01 3.10
CA GLU A 112 -4.74 0.98 3.69
C GLU A 112 -3.81 1.61 2.63
N MET A 113 -3.27 0.80 1.72
CA MET A 113 -2.41 1.29 0.65
C MET A 113 -3.17 2.19 -0.34
N ASP A 114 -4.38 1.83 -0.72
CA ASP A 114 -5.23 2.66 -1.57
C ASP A 114 -5.56 4.01 -0.90
N SER A 115 -5.76 3.99 0.41
CA SER A 115 -5.94 5.21 1.22
C SER A 115 -4.70 6.10 1.17
N ILE A 116 -3.50 5.53 1.34
CA ILE A 116 -2.22 6.25 1.25
C ILE A 116 -2.07 6.90 -0.14
N VAL A 117 -2.30 6.13 -1.21
CA VAL A 117 -2.24 6.67 -2.59
C VAL A 117 -3.23 7.81 -2.79
N SER A 118 -4.44 7.70 -2.23
CA SER A 118 -5.45 8.75 -2.28
C SER A 118 -4.99 10.04 -1.57
N VAL A 119 -4.38 9.91 -0.38
CA VAL A 119 -3.79 11.03 0.37
C VAL A 119 -2.69 11.68 -0.45
N VAL A 120 -1.74 10.90 -0.99
CA VAL A 120 -0.64 11.42 -1.82
C VAL A 120 -1.16 12.22 -3.01
N LYS A 121 -2.13 11.66 -3.77
CA LYS A 121 -2.74 12.35 -4.92
C LYS A 121 -3.40 13.66 -4.51
N LYS A 122 -4.13 13.68 -3.39
CA LYS A 122 -4.79 14.88 -2.85
C LYS A 122 -3.78 15.96 -2.48
N GLU A 123 -2.68 15.58 -1.83
CA GLU A 123 -1.65 16.52 -1.39
C GLU A 123 -0.85 17.07 -2.56
N ILE A 124 -0.50 16.24 -3.57
CA ILE A 124 0.14 16.69 -4.80
C ILE A 124 -0.75 17.70 -5.53
N LYS A 125 -2.07 17.41 -5.63
CA LYS A 125 -3.02 18.33 -6.25
C LYS A 125 -3.06 19.67 -5.51
N ALA A 126 -3.24 19.66 -4.20
CA ALA A 126 -3.29 20.88 -3.39
C ALA A 126 -1.98 21.69 -3.48
N TYR A 127 -0.83 21.00 -3.50
CA TYR A 127 0.48 21.62 -3.70
C TYR A 127 0.55 22.29 -5.06
N GLY A 128 0.20 21.58 -6.14
CA GLY A 128 0.18 22.10 -7.52
C GLY A 128 -0.66 23.36 -7.65
N GLU A 129 -1.89 23.33 -7.14
CA GLU A 129 -2.79 24.49 -7.12
C GLU A 129 -2.18 25.68 -6.36
N SER A 130 -1.63 25.43 -5.17
CA SER A 130 -1.07 26.48 -4.32
C SER A 130 0.20 27.13 -4.90
N LYS A 131 0.97 26.39 -5.69
CA LYS A 131 2.25 26.81 -6.28
C LYS A 131 2.15 27.22 -7.75
N GLY A 132 0.93 27.15 -8.31
CA GLY A 132 0.64 27.57 -9.70
C GLY A 132 1.25 26.64 -10.76
N TYR A 133 1.33 25.33 -10.48
CA TYR A 133 1.68 24.32 -11.48
C TYR A 133 0.49 24.05 -12.39
N SER A 134 0.73 24.00 -13.70
CA SER A 134 -0.25 23.52 -14.68
C SER A 134 -0.35 21.98 -14.64
N TYR A 135 0.81 21.32 -14.46
CA TYR A 135 0.91 19.85 -14.36
C TYR A 135 1.99 19.45 -13.38
N ILE A 136 1.70 18.39 -12.60
CA ILE A 136 2.69 17.61 -11.88
C ILE A 136 2.56 16.18 -12.38
N LEU A 137 3.59 15.68 -13.04
CA LEU A 137 3.60 14.39 -13.73
C LEU A 137 4.28 13.31 -12.86
N GLY A 138 3.90 12.04 -13.03
CA GLY A 138 4.58 10.92 -12.40
C GLY A 138 5.85 10.55 -13.16
N GLY A 139 6.95 10.52 -12.46
CA GLY A 139 8.27 10.05 -12.89
C GLY A 139 8.69 8.76 -12.19
N GLY A 140 9.95 8.37 -12.34
CA GLY A 140 10.52 7.14 -11.82
C GLY A 140 10.16 5.91 -12.67
N ASP A 141 10.50 4.72 -12.17
CA ASP A 141 10.24 3.46 -12.86
C ASP A 141 8.72 3.27 -13.05
N GLY A 142 8.29 3.13 -14.31
CA GLY A 142 6.86 3.04 -14.69
C GLY A 142 6.12 4.38 -14.74
N GLY A 143 6.79 5.51 -14.52
CA GLY A 143 6.23 6.85 -14.70
C GLY A 143 6.20 7.30 -16.15
N SER A 144 5.42 8.37 -16.44
CA SER A 144 5.31 8.94 -17.79
C SER A 144 6.48 9.86 -18.15
N VAL A 145 7.28 10.30 -17.17
CA VAL A 145 8.43 11.19 -17.37
C VAL A 145 9.70 10.35 -17.54
N LEU A 146 10.22 10.31 -18.78
CA LEU A 146 11.48 9.63 -19.10
C LEU A 146 12.71 10.52 -18.86
N TYR A 147 12.53 11.84 -18.94
CA TYR A 147 13.55 12.84 -18.69
C TYR A 147 12.91 14.13 -18.18
N GLY A 148 13.48 14.72 -17.15
CA GLY A 148 13.13 16.03 -16.63
C GLY A 148 14.38 16.75 -16.11
N LYS A 149 14.38 18.08 -16.11
CA LYS A 149 15.44 18.84 -15.44
C LYS A 149 15.27 18.69 -13.93
N ASP A 150 16.37 18.61 -13.19
CA ASP A 150 16.34 18.50 -11.72
C ASP A 150 15.58 19.66 -11.05
N ALA A 151 15.62 20.85 -11.66
CA ALA A 151 14.86 22.01 -11.18
C ALA A 151 13.32 21.82 -11.25
N ASN A 152 12.83 20.82 -11.97
CA ASN A 152 11.41 20.47 -12.09
C ASN A 152 11.05 19.24 -11.24
N ASP A 153 12.02 18.62 -10.58
CA ASP A 153 11.80 17.51 -9.65
C ASP A 153 11.25 18.06 -8.32
N LEU A 154 10.08 17.62 -7.96
CA LEU A 154 9.36 18.00 -6.74
C LEU A 154 9.36 16.90 -5.69
N THR A 155 10.04 15.79 -5.94
CA THR A 155 9.94 14.58 -5.12
C THR A 155 10.26 14.87 -3.66
N ASP A 156 11.42 15.46 -3.38
CA ASP A 156 11.87 15.72 -2.01
C ASP A 156 10.95 16.73 -1.28
N GLU A 157 10.45 17.73 -2.01
CA GLU A 157 9.55 18.75 -1.46
C GLU A 157 8.19 18.14 -1.11
N ILE A 158 7.66 17.26 -1.96
CA ILE A 158 6.38 16.55 -1.71
C ILE A 158 6.55 15.52 -0.58
N VAL A 159 7.63 14.74 -0.56
CA VAL A 159 7.94 13.81 0.54
C VAL A 159 7.98 14.55 1.88
N LYS A 160 8.69 15.67 1.92
CA LYS A 160 8.74 16.48 3.13
C LYS A 160 7.36 16.99 3.55
N LEU A 161 6.56 17.50 2.61
CA LEU A 161 5.18 17.96 2.86
C LEU A 161 4.32 16.86 3.47
N LEU A 162 4.35 15.67 2.88
CA LEU A 162 3.57 14.50 3.32
C LEU A 162 4.00 14.07 4.72
N ASN A 163 5.30 13.96 4.97
CA ASN A 163 5.83 13.55 6.26
C ASN A 163 5.57 14.58 7.37
N ASP A 164 5.64 15.86 7.06
CA ASP A 164 5.32 16.95 8.02
C ASP A 164 3.83 16.95 8.39
N LYS A 165 2.94 16.57 7.45
CA LYS A 165 1.50 16.44 7.72
C LYS A 165 1.14 15.17 8.48
N TYR A 166 1.83 14.09 8.23
CA TYR A 166 1.60 12.81 8.91
C TYR A 166 1.97 12.85 10.40
N LYS A 167 3.00 13.63 10.77
CA LYS A 167 3.47 13.78 12.15
C LYS A 167 2.57 14.66 13.05
N LYS A 168 1.59 15.34 12.48
CA LYS A 168 0.62 16.20 13.21
C LYS A 168 -0.61 15.44 13.62
#